data_d10e8eac60bb567583d5c4269d20a34b
#
_entry.id   d10e8eac60bb567583d5c4269d20a34b
#
_cell.length_a   1.000
_cell.length_b   1.000
_cell.length_c   1.000
_cell.angle_alpha   90.00
_cell.angle_beta   90.00
_cell.angle_gamma   90.00
#
_symmetry.space_group_name_H-M   'P 1'
#
loop_
_entity.id
_entity.type
_entity.pdbx_description
1 polymer ?
#
loop_
_entity_poly.entity_id
_entity_poly.type
_entity_poly.pdbx_seq_one_letter_code
_entity_poly.pdbx_strand_id
1 'polypeptide(L)'
;MDHQKFAADWISVWNSHDLEDILSHYSDDIVITTPMIAIATGGKESSLSGKNTVREYWRKALDKFPDLHFELIQSTAGVDSVALFYKSIMDKHAVEVMFFNKEGKINKMYAHYD
;
A
#
# COMPACT_ATOMS: atom_id res chain seq x y z
N MET A 1 -5.78 -1.39 18.32
CA MET A 1 -6.21 -0.93 16.99
C MET A 1 -7.33 -1.82 16.46
N ASP A 2 -8.33 -1.21 15.87
CA ASP A 2 -9.37 -1.94 15.15
C ASP A 2 -8.89 -2.18 13.71
N HIS A 3 -8.34 -3.36 13.45
CA HIS A 3 -7.77 -3.68 12.14
C HIS A 3 -8.84 -3.78 11.05
N GLN A 4 -10.08 -4.12 11.39
CA GLN A 4 -11.17 -4.19 10.42
C GLN A 4 -11.56 -2.80 9.95
N LYS A 5 -11.65 -1.83 10.86
CA LYS A 5 -11.89 -0.44 10.52
C LYS A 5 -10.75 0.14 9.71
N PHE A 6 -9.50 -0.12 10.13
CA PHE A 6 -8.33 0.33 9.39
C PHE A 6 -8.36 -0.18 7.95
N ALA A 7 -8.63 -1.48 7.77
CA ALA A 7 -8.66 -2.11 6.46
C ALA A 7 -9.73 -1.49 5.56
N ALA A 8 -10.95 -1.28 6.09
CA ALA A 8 -12.03 -0.66 5.33
C ALA A 8 -11.66 0.77 4.90
N ASP A 9 -11.08 1.55 5.80
CA ASP A 9 -10.65 2.91 5.51
C ASP A 9 -9.52 2.94 4.47
N TRP A 10 -8.54 2.03 4.58
CA TRP A 10 -7.42 1.93 3.66
C TRP A 10 -7.89 1.58 2.24
N ILE A 11 -8.78 0.61 2.11
CA ILE A 11 -9.39 0.22 0.82
C ILE A 11 -10.15 1.41 0.22
N SER A 12 -10.97 2.08 1.03
CA SER A 12 -11.77 3.23 0.59
C SER A 12 -10.88 4.36 0.07
N VAL A 13 -9.80 4.66 0.79
CA VAL A 13 -8.89 5.74 0.42
C VAL A 13 -8.16 5.42 -0.89
N TRP A 14 -7.69 4.19 -1.07
CA TRP A 14 -7.06 3.80 -2.33
C TRP A 14 -8.04 3.84 -3.49
N ASN A 15 -9.28 3.40 -3.28
CA ASN A 15 -10.31 3.41 -4.31
C ASN A 15 -10.78 4.82 -4.67
N SER A 16 -10.53 5.81 -3.82
CA SER A 16 -10.82 7.20 -4.11
C SER A 16 -9.88 7.81 -5.16
N HIS A 17 -8.69 7.22 -5.34
CA HIS A 17 -7.61 7.73 -6.20
C HIS A 17 -7.06 9.10 -5.75
N ASP A 18 -7.40 9.56 -4.56
CA ASP A 18 -6.87 10.81 -3.99
C ASP A 18 -5.48 10.54 -3.39
N LEU A 19 -4.45 10.84 -4.17
CA LEU A 19 -3.08 10.50 -3.81
C LEU A 19 -2.63 11.15 -2.49
N GLU A 20 -2.97 12.41 -2.26
CA GLU A 20 -2.57 13.08 -1.01
C GLU A 20 -3.30 12.51 0.20
N ASP A 21 -4.56 12.12 0.05
CA ASP A 21 -5.29 11.43 1.12
C ASP A 21 -4.67 10.05 1.40
N ILE A 22 -4.33 9.30 0.37
CA ILE A 22 -3.60 8.03 0.51
C ILE A 22 -2.32 8.26 1.31
N LEU A 23 -1.49 9.23 0.89
CA LEU A 23 -0.19 9.50 1.50
C LEU A 23 -0.30 10.02 2.94
N SER A 24 -1.42 10.61 3.31
CA SER A 24 -1.63 11.10 4.67
C SER A 24 -1.58 10.00 5.74
N HIS A 25 -1.75 8.74 5.34
CA HIS A 25 -1.67 7.59 6.25
C HIS A 25 -0.26 7.06 6.44
N TYR A 26 0.71 7.60 5.70
CA TYR A 26 2.09 7.12 5.67
C TYR A 26 3.03 8.15 6.28
N SER A 27 4.11 7.66 6.89
CA SER A 27 5.13 8.55 7.46
C SER A 27 6.03 9.13 6.37
N ASP A 28 6.75 10.20 6.71
CA ASP A 28 7.68 10.84 5.77
C ASP A 28 8.84 9.92 5.39
N ASP A 29 9.21 9.00 6.27
CA ASP A 29 10.29 8.04 6.07
C ASP A 29 9.81 6.66 5.60
N ILE A 30 8.62 6.59 5.04
CA ILE A 30 8.04 5.33 4.56
C ILE A 30 8.99 4.57 3.63
N VAL A 31 9.06 3.26 3.82
CA VAL A 31 9.75 2.34 2.91
C VAL A 31 8.72 1.33 2.41
N ILE A 32 8.55 1.27 1.10
CA ILE A 32 7.67 0.28 0.49
C ILE A 32 8.50 -0.75 -0.27
N THR A 33 8.13 -2.02 -0.14
CA THR A 33 8.77 -3.14 -0.82
C THR A 33 7.68 -3.96 -1.51
N THR A 34 7.80 -4.10 -2.83
CA THR A 34 6.79 -4.81 -3.61
C THR A 34 7.39 -5.34 -4.91
N PRO A 35 6.95 -6.55 -5.37
CA PRO A 35 7.35 -7.08 -6.67
C PRO A 35 7.02 -6.13 -7.84
N MET A 36 6.01 -5.27 -7.68
CA MET A 36 5.62 -4.32 -8.73
C MET A 36 6.70 -3.28 -8.99
N ILE A 37 7.47 -2.88 -7.96
CA ILE A 37 8.62 -1.99 -8.13
C ILE A 37 9.70 -2.72 -8.96
N ALA A 38 9.96 -3.98 -8.68
CA ALA A 38 10.93 -4.78 -9.42
C ALA A 38 10.54 -4.86 -10.91
N ILE A 39 9.27 -5.07 -11.20
CA ILE A 39 8.76 -5.10 -12.58
C ILE A 39 8.93 -3.73 -13.23
N ALA A 40 8.55 -2.65 -12.54
CA ALA A 40 8.60 -1.29 -13.10
C ALA A 40 10.02 -0.81 -13.35
N THR A 41 11.01 -1.33 -12.62
CA THR A 41 12.41 -0.90 -12.73
C THR A 41 13.30 -1.89 -13.50
N GLY A 42 12.70 -2.92 -14.11
CA GLY A 42 13.47 -3.95 -14.82
C GLY A 42 14.37 -4.77 -13.89
N GLY A 43 13.95 -4.95 -12.64
CA GLY A 43 14.69 -5.73 -11.64
C GLY A 43 15.77 -4.94 -10.91
N LYS A 44 15.90 -3.64 -11.16
CA LYS A 44 16.94 -2.82 -10.52
C LYS A 44 16.64 -2.53 -9.06
N GLU A 45 15.39 -2.36 -8.71
CA GLU A 45 14.96 -2.03 -7.36
C GLU A 45 13.74 -2.87 -6.99
N SER A 46 13.56 -3.12 -5.70
CA SER A 46 12.35 -3.74 -5.15
C SER A 46 11.76 -2.92 -4.02
N SER A 47 12.46 -1.88 -3.57
CA SER A 47 12.03 -0.99 -2.49
C SER A 47 12.23 0.47 -2.89
N LEU A 48 11.36 1.33 -2.36
CA LEU A 48 11.48 2.78 -2.48
C LEU A 48 11.37 3.39 -1.10
N SER A 49 12.14 4.44 -0.83
CA SER A 49 12.19 5.11 0.47
C SER A 49 11.82 6.58 0.33
N GLY A 50 11.08 7.08 1.30
CA GLY A 50 10.71 8.49 1.41
C GLY A 50 9.38 8.80 0.73
N LYS A 51 8.60 9.66 1.39
CA LYS A 51 7.24 9.97 0.92
C LYS A 51 7.23 10.58 -0.48
N ASN A 52 8.18 11.45 -0.81
CA ASN A 52 8.22 12.09 -2.13
C ASN A 52 8.51 11.09 -3.25
N THR A 53 9.44 10.16 -3.02
CA THR A 53 9.76 9.09 -3.98
C THR A 53 8.54 8.17 -4.17
N VAL A 54 7.90 7.80 -3.08
CA VAL A 54 6.71 6.95 -3.11
C VAL A 54 5.54 7.67 -3.80
N ARG A 55 5.38 8.97 -3.55
CA ARG A 55 4.36 9.80 -4.21
C ARG A 55 4.48 9.72 -5.73
N GLU A 56 5.67 9.90 -6.27
CA GLU A 56 5.90 9.83 -7.72
C GLU A 56 5.57 8.45 -8.27
N TYR A 57 5.97 7.40 -7.57
CA TYR A 57 5.69 6.03 -7.98
C TYR A 57 4.17 5.76 -8.00
N TRP A 58 3.46 6.11 -6.94
CA TRP A 58 2.02 5.88 -6.85
C TRP A 58 1.23 6.79 -7.80
N ARG A 59 1.69 8.01 -8.04
CA ARG A 59 1.06 8.88 -9.03
C ARG A 59 1.06 8.22 -10.41
N LYS A 60 2.21 7.68 -10.80
CA LYS A 60 2.32 6.96 -12.08
C LYS A 60 1.45 5.71 -12.11
N ALA A 61 1.37 4.99 -11.00
CA ALA A 61 0.53 3.80 -10.90
C ALA A 61 -0.96 4.14 -11.05
N LEU A 62 -1.42 5.18 -10.37
CA LEU A 62 -2.82 5.63 -10.50
C LEU A 62 -3.14 6.12 -11.90
N ASP A 63 -2.20 6.80 -12.57
CA ASP A 63 -2.36 7.23 -13.95
C ASP A 63 -2.42 6.05 -14.91
N LYS A 64 -1.59 5.03 -14.66
CA LYS A 64 -1.52 3.82 -15.50
C LYS A 64 -2.75 2.94 -15.33
N PHE A 65 -3.32 2.91 -14.13
CA PHE A 65 -4.48 2.08 -13.80
C PHE A 65 -5.66 2.95 -13.35
N PRO A 66 -6.30 3.69 -14.27
CA PRO A 66 -7.42 4.57 -13.90
C PRO A 66 -8.62 3.81 -13.35
N ASP A 67 -8.71 2.51 -13.64
CA ASP A 67 -9.79 1.65 -13.16
C ASP A 67 -9.42 0.89 -11.87
N LEU A 68 -8.28 1.24 -11.25
CA LEU A 68 -7.85 0.59 -10.01
C LEU A 68 -8.98 0.60 -8.99
N HIS A 69 -9.30 -0.60 -8.50
CA HIS A 69 -10.33 -0.81 -7.48
C HIS A 69 -9.96 -2.05 -6.69
N PHE A 70 -9.72 -1.88 -5.39
CA PHE A 70 -9.39 -2.97 -4.50
C PHE A 70 -10.63 -3.50 -3.80
N GLU A 71 -10.69 -4.82 -3.58
CA GLU A 71 -11.75 -5.48 -2.82
C GLU A 71 -11.11 -6.22 -1.64
N LEU A 72 -11.50 -5.82 -0.43
CA LEU A 72 -10.99 -6.46 0.79
C LEU A 72 -11.57 -7.87 0.92
N ILE A 73 -10.70 -8.84 1.22
CA ILE A 73 -11.11 -10.22 1.51
C ILE A 73 -11.01 -10.47 3.01
N GLN A 74 -9.86 -10.12 3.62
CA GLN A 74 -9.64 -10.36 5.05
C GLN A 74 -8.57 -9.43 5.58
N SER A 75 -8.64 -9.12 6.87
CA SER A 75 -7.58 -8.40 7.59
C SER A 75 -7.22 -9.14 8.86
N THR A 76 -5.97 -9.04 9.25
CA THR A 76 -5.44 -9.57 10.51
C THR A 76 -4.54 -8.55 11.15
N ALA A 77 -4.34 -8.67 12.46
CA ALA A 77 -3.50 -7.74 13.22
C ALA A 77 -2.33 -8.48 13.88
N GLY A 78 -1.18 -7.83 13.88
CA GLY A 78 0.02 -8.29 14.58
C GLY A 78 0.52 -7.21 15.53
N VAL A 79 1.78 -7.33 15.97
CA VAL A 79 2.40 -6.33 16.85
C VAL A 79 2.75 -5.11 16.01
N ASP A 80 2.11 -3.98 16.32
CA ASP A 80 2.28 -2.70 15.59
C ASP A 80 2.17 -2.87 14.07
N SER A 81 1.31 -3.79 13.63
CA SER A 81 1.20 -4.14 12.21
C SER A 81 -0.17 -4.70 11.87
N VAL A 82 -0.49 -4.66 10.58
CA VAL A 82 -1.68 -5.31 10.02
C VAL A 82 -1.28 -6.04 8.75
N ALA A 83 -2.01 -7.08 8.41
CA ALA A 83 -1.91 -7.74 7.11
C ALA A 83 -3.28 -7.73 6.46
N LEU A 84 -3.34 -7.21 5.23
CA LEU A 84 -4.56 -7.15 4.45
C LEU A 84 -4.45 -8.12 3.28
N PHE A 85 -5.48 -8.93 3.12
CA PHE A 85 -5.65 -9.78 1.95
C PHE A 85 -6.76 -9.18 1.10
N TYR A 86 -6.44 -8.83 -0.15
CA TYR A 86 -7.38 -8.13 -1.01
C TYR A 86 -7.17 -8.49 -2.48
N LYS A 87 -8.21 -8.27 -3.28
CA LYS A 87 -8.13 -8.39 -4.73
C LYS A 87 -7.61 -7.05 -5.28
N SER A 88 -6.53 -7.13 -6.03
CA SER A 88 -5.80 -5.98 -6.57
C SER A 88 -6.03 -5.82 -8.07
N ILE A 89 -5.18 -5.02 -8.71
CA ILE A 89 -5.19 -4.80 -10.16
C ILE A 89 -4.93 -6.11 -10.91
N MET A 90 -5.40 -6.18 -12.16
CA MET A 90 -5.20 -7.33 -13.05
C MET A 90 -5.71 -8.65 -12.46
N ASP A 91 -6.76 -8.59 -11.66
CA ASP A 91 -7.36 -9.74 -10.96
C ASP A 91 -6.38 -10.51 -10.06
N LYS A 92 -5.26 -9.91 -9.69
CA LYS A 92 -4.30 -10.51 -8.78
C LYS A 92 -4.79 -10.39 -7.35
N HIS A 93 -4.44 -11.38 -6.53
CA HIS A 93 -4.62 -11.28 -5.09
C HIS A 93 -3.34 -10.75 -4.46
N ALA A 94 -3.49 -9.90 -3.47
CA ALA A 94 -2.38 -9.31 -2.76
C ALA A 94 -2.51 -9.55 -1.26
N VAL A 95 -1.38 -9.77 -0.61
CA VAL A 95 -1.25 -9.67 0.85
C VAL A 95 -0.32 -8.52 1.12
N GLU A 96 -0.79 -7.54 1.87
CA GLU A 96 0.01 -6.37 2.20
C GLU A 96 0.18 -6.27 3.70
N VAL A 97 1.44 -6.27 4.15
CA VAL A 97 1.79 -6.14 5.57
C VAL A 97 2.29 -4.73 5.80
N MET A 98 1.65 -4.03 6.72
CA MET A 98 1.96 -2.64 7.04
C MET A 98 2.32 -2.51 8.51
N PHE A 99 3.40 -1.79 8.78
CA PHE A 99 3.90 -1.53 10.13
C PHE A 99 3.68 -0.07 10.49
N PHE A 100 3.32 0.18 11.74
CA PHE A 100 3.01 1.53 12.23
C PHE A 100 4.11 2.04 13.14
N ASN A 101 4.41 3.34 13.03
CA ASN A 101 5.28 4.02 13.97
C ASN A 101 4.48 4.47 15.21
N LYS A 102 5.14 5.15 16.14
CA LYS A 102 4.53 5.63 17.38
C LYS A 102 3.41 6.63 17.17
N GLU A 103 3.38 7.30 16.03
CA GLU A 103 2.35 8.29 15.67
C GLU A 103 1.17 7.65 14.94
N GLY A 104 1.19 6.32 14.77
CA GLY A 104 0.13 5.61 14.06
C GLY A 104 0.20 5.71 12.55
N LYS A 105 1.33 6.18 12.01
CA LYS A 105 1.55 6.24 10.56
C LYS A 105 2.22 4.99 10.07
N ILE A 106 1.90 4.58 8.84
CA ILE A 106 2.55 3.44 8.20
C ILE A 106 3.97 3.87 7.80
N ASN A 107 4.99 3.22 8.37
CA ASN A 107 6.39 3.55 8.07
C ASN A 107 7.12 2.48 7.29
N LYS A 108 6.50 1.32 7.07
CA LYS A 108 7.10 0.21 6.36
C LYS A 108 5.99 -0.68 5.81
N MET A 109 6.16 -1.12 4.58
CA MET A 109 5.16 -1.96 3.93
C MET A 109 5.84 -3.00 3.03
N TYR A 110 5.33 -4.24 3.10
CA TYR A 110 5.67 -5.30 2.17
C TYR A 110 4.40 -5.78 1.47
N ALA A 111 4.43 -5.85 0.14
CA ALA A 111 3.33 -6.39 -0.63
C ALA A 111 3.74 -7.71 -1.29
N HIS A 112 2.79 -8.64 -1.32
CA HIS A 112 2.93 -9.96 -1.95
C HIS A 112 1.80 -10.11 -2.95
N TYR A 113 2.09 -10.74 -4.09
CA TYR A 113 1.08 -10.99 -5.13
C TYR A 113 1.13 -12.46 -5.55
N ASP A 114 -0.05 -12.99 -5.94
CA ASP A 114 -0.13 -14.35 -6.50
C ASP A 114 0.25 -14.41 -7.99
#